data_ba7694042291e25974df7e775d764852
#
_entry.id   ba7694042291e25974df7e775d764852
#
_cell.length_a   1.000
_cell.length_b   1.000
_cell.length_c   1.000
_cell.angle_alpha   90.00
_cell.angle_beta   90.00
_cell.angle_gamma   90.00
#
_symmetry.space_group_name_H-M   'P 1'
#
loop_
_entity.id
_entity.type
_entity.pdbx_description
1 polymer ?
#
loop_
_entity_poly.entity_id
_entity_poly.type
_entity_poly.pdbx_seq_one_letter_code
_entity_poly.pdbx_strand_id
1 'polypeptide(L)'
;LVGSEMCIRDRKHISVAKEASDLHTNIFSQYLIWDYLMHNDYDAHIAQIRRLYKEQAQAMTEAMDRYFPKTVKYTRPRGGMFLWVTLPEGVSALSLFPKALEKKVAFVPGDPFYINMANTNTMRLNYTNADCRMIDEGIRRLGELLREI
;
A
#
# COMPACT_ATOMS: atom_id res chain seq x y z
N LEU A 1 -17.28 3.57 -2.24
CA LEU A 1 -18.06 3.98 -1.06
C LEU A 1 -19.46 3.41 -1.22
N VAL A 2 -19.58 2.18 -0.82
CA VAL A 2 -20.86 1.47 -0.88
C VAL A 2 -21.68 1.93 0.31
N GLY A 3 -22.88 2.46 0.05
CA GLY A 3 -23.90 2.63 1.06
C GLY A 3 -23.82 3.87 1.93
N SER A 4 -23.00 4.85 1.62
CA SER A 4 -23.20 6.18 2.18
C SER A 4 -24.28 6.91 1.36
N GLU A 5 -25.48 6.40 1.41
CA GLU A 5 -26.62 7.26 1.18
C GLU A 5 -26.54 8.36 2.23
N MET A 6 -25.99 9.48 1.83
CA MET A 6 -26.01 10.66 2.67
C MET A 6 -27.45 11.14 2.73
N CYS A 7 -28.18 10.60 3.69
CA CYS A 7 -29.48 11.14 4.05
C CYS A 7 -29.34 12.64 4.28
N ILE A 8 -30.31 13.42 3.85
CA ILE A 8 -30.35 14.89 4.06
C ILE A 8 -30.09 15.24 5.52
N ARG A 9 -30.51 14.40 6.47
CA ARG A 9 -30.23 14.52 7.91
C ARG A 9 -28.74 14.42 8.24
N ASP A 10 -28.05 13.40 7.69
CA ASP A 10 -26.63 13.15 7.96
C ASP A 10 -25.76 14.27 7.38
N ARG A 11 -26.12 14.82 6.23
CA ARG A 11 -25.44 15.94 5.60
C ARG A 11 -25.33 17.14 6.53
N LYS A 12 -26.42 17.49 7.26
CA LYS A 12 -26.42 18.61 8.22
C LYS A 12 -25.44 18.35 9.36
N HIS A 13 -25.43 17.15 9.93
CA HIS A 13 -24.55 16.80 11.03
C HIS A 13 -23.07 16.73 10.59
N ILE A 14 -22.82 16.21 9.40
CA ILE A 14 -21.46 16.19 8.81
C ILE A 14 -20.97 17.62 8.55
N SER A 15 -21.83 18.51 8.03
CA SER A 15 -21.46 19.91 7.80
C SER A 15 -21.08 20.62 9.10
N VAL A 16 -21.87 20.47 10.15
CA VAL A 16 -21.58 21.05 11.46
C VAL A 16 -20.29 20.49 12.06
N ALA A 17 -20.06 19.18 11.97
CA ALA A 17 -18.84 18.55 12.41
C ALA A 17 -17.61 19.07 11.64
N LYS A 18 -17.75 19.24 10.31
CA LYS A 18 -16.69 19.80 9.48
C LYS A 18 -16.39 21.26 9.79
N GLU A 19 -17.42 22.09 9.99
CA GLU A 19 -17.25 23.48 10.39
C GLU A 19 -16.49 23.60 11.73
N ALA A 20 -16.78 22.72 12.69
CA ALA A 20 -16.07 22.68 13.95
C ALA A 20 -14.62 22.18 13.84
N SER A 21 -14.32 21.39 12.80
CA SER A 21 -13.00 20.76 12.58
C SER A 21 -12.07 21.67 11.78
N ASP A 22 -12.47 22.14 10.61
CA ASP A 22 -11.62 22.88 9.66
C ASP A 22 -12.30 24.04 8.93
N LEU A 23 -13.55 24.39 9.30
CA LEU A 23 -14.41 25.36 8.63
C LEU A 23 -14.74 24.95 7.18
N HIS A 24 -13.75 24.81 6.33
CA HIS A 24 -13.85 24.35 4.97
C HIS A 24 -12.51 23.81 4.47
N THR A 25 -12.58 22.96 3.45
CA THR A 25 -11.37 22.47 2.76
C THR A 25 -10.60 23.64 2.13
N ASN A 26 -9.29 23.57 2.17
CA ASN A 26 -8.42 24.61 1.61
C ASN A 26 -8.80 24.94 0.16
N ILE A 27 -9.21 26.19 -0.07
CA ILE A 27 -9.71 26.67 -1.38
C ILE A 27 -8.62 26.63 -2.44
N PHE A 28 -7.38 26.99 -2.11
CA PHE A 28 -6.27 26.96 -3.06
C PHE A 28 -6.05 25.55 -3.63
N SER A 29 -6.07 24.54 -2.77
CA SER A 29 -5.95 23.15 -3.21
C SER A 29 -7.14 22.72 -4.10
N GLN A 30 -8.35 23.19 -3.82
CA GLN A 30 -9.52 22.92 -4.64
C GLN A 30 -9.37 23.56 -6.03
N TYR A 31 -8.89 24.79 -6.12
CA TYR A 31 -8.63 25.45 -7.41
C TYR A 31 -7.53 24.77 -8.22
N LEU A 32 -6.46 24.31 -7.57
CA LEU A 32 -5.41 23.55 -8.25
C LEU A 32 -5.93 22.23 -8.85
N ILE A 33 -6.74 21.51 -8.08
CA ILE A 33 -7.37 20.27 -8.56
C ILE A 33 -8.32 20.56 -9.71
N TRP A 34 -9.15 21.59 -9.56
CA TRP A 34 -10.09 22.00 -10.60
C TRP A 34 -9.35 22.40 -11.90
N ASP A 35 -8.35 23.25 -11.80
CA ASP A 35 -7.53 23.67 -12.93
C ASP A 35 -6.87 22.48 -13.64
N TYR A 36 -6.30 21.54 -12.85
CA TYR A 36 -5.74 20.31 -13.40
C TYR A 36 -6.78 19.49 -14.17
N LEU A 37 -7.97 19.30 -13.61
CA LEU A 37 -9.04 18.52 -14.23
C LEU A 37 -9.61 19.20 -15.50
N MET A 38 -9.58 20.53 -15.57
CA MET A 38 -10.07 21.28 -16.73
C MET A 38 -9.07 21.30 -17.90
N HIS A 39 -7.76 21.20 -17.61
CA HIS A 39 -6.72 21.37 -18.62
C HIS A 39 -5.93 20.10 -18.95
N ASN A 40 -6.19 18.98 -18.26
CA ASN A 40 -5.50 17.73 -18.48
C ASN A 40 -6.50 16.56 -18.70
N ASP A 41 -6.06 15.56 -19.44
CA ASP A 41 -6.81 14.33 -19.62
C ASP A 41 -6.56 13.41 -18.42
N TYR A 42 -7.45 13.55 -17.41
CA TYR A 42 -7.39 12.76 -16.19
C TYR A 42 -7.59 11.26 -16.45
N ASP A 43 -8.46 10.89 -17.38
CA ASP A 43 -8.75 9.49 -17.68
C ASP A 43 -7.56 8.80 -18.36
N ALA A 44 -6.88 9.48 -19.29
CA ALA A 44 -5.64 9.00 -19.88
C ALA A 44 -4.54 8.82 -18.83
N HIS A 45 -4.41 9.76 -17.89
CA HIS A 45 -3.46 9.65 -16.77
C HIS A 45 -3.75 8.43 -15.89
N ILE A 46 -5.01 8.22 -15.51
CA ILE A 46 -5.41 7.04 -14.72
C ILE A 46 -5.18 5.74 -15.50
N ALA A 47 -5.45 5.70 -16.79
CA ALA A 47 -5.18 4.54 -17.62
C ALA A 47 -3.68 4.19 -17.65
N GLN A 48 -2.82 5.19 -17.73
CA GLN A 48 -1.37 5.02 -17.66
C GLN A 48 -0.94 4.45 -16.30
N ILE A 49 -1.41 5.02 -15.19
CA ILE A 49 -1.10 4.54 -13.84
C ILE A 49 -1.54 3.09 -13.67
N ARG A 50 -2.76 2.76 -14.09
CA ARG A 50 -3.29 1.38 -14.01
C ARG A 50 -2.41 0.38 -14.74
N ARG A 51 -1.89 0.73 -15.92
CA ARG A 51 -0.99 -0.13 -16.67
C ARG A 51 0.32 -0.34 -15.93
N LEU A 52 0.97 0.74 -15.49
CA LEU A 52 2.24 0.69 -14.75
C LEU A 52 2.10 -0.14 -13.46
N TYR A 53 1.08 0.13 -12.67
CA TYR A 53 0.87 -0.59 -11.40
C TYR A 53 0.55 -2.07 -11.62
N LYS A 54 -0.15 -2.41 -12.70
CA LYS A 54 -0.40 -3.81 -13.08
C LYS A 54 0.91 -4.54 -13.40
N GLU A 55 1.79 -3.94 -14.20
CA GLU A 55 3.10 -4.49 -14.55
C GLU A 55 3.98 -4.68 -13.31
N GLN A 56 4.04 -3.68 -12.44
CA GLN A 56 4.81 -3.74 -11.20
C GLN A 56 4.25 -4.77 -10.19
N ALA A 57 2.93 -4.84 -10.03
CA ALA A 57 2.29 -5.85 -9.18
C ALA A 57 2.57 -7.26 -9.68
N GLN A 58 2.51 -7.47 -10.99
CA GLN A 58 2.83 -8.75 -11.61
C GLN A 58 4.30 -9.12 -11.40
N ALA A 59 5.23 -8.19 -11.67
CA ALA A 59 6.65 -8.41 -11.44
C ALA A 59 6.95 -8.79 -9.97
N MET A 60 6.31 -8.12 -9.01
CA MET A 60 6.48 -8.42 -7.59
C MET A 60 5.95 -9.81 -7.23
N THR A 61 4.75 -10.17 -7.68
CA THR A 61 4.17 -11.48 -7.37
C THR A 61 4.94 -12.62 -8.03
N GLU A 62 5.41 -12.45 -9.27
CA GLU A 62 6.28 -13.43 -9.94
C GLU A 62 7.63 -13.59 -9.25
N ALA A 63 8.22 -12.50 -8.76
CA ALA A 63 9.45 -12.55 -7.98
C ALA A 63 9.24 -13.27 -6.64
N MET A 64 8.11 -13.02 -5.95
CA MET A 64 7.76 -13.74 -4.73
C MET A 64 7.57 -15.25 -4.97
N ASP A 65 6.90 -15.62 -6.05
CA ASP A 65 6.73 -17.04 -6.43
C ASP A 65 8.10 -17.75 -6.62
N ARG A 66 9.12 -17.02 -7.11
CA ARG A 66 10.47 -17.55 -7.32
C ARG A 66 11.32 -17.60 -6.07
N TYR A 67 11.26 -16.57 -5.24
CA TYR A 67 12.25 -16.36 -4.19
C TYR A 67 11.76 -16.62 -2.78
N PHE A 68 10.45 -16.50 -2.50
CA PHE A 68 9.93 -16.70 -1.16
C PHE A 68 9.81 -18.18 -0.79
N PRO A 69 10.09 -18.55 0.45
CA PRO A 69 9.81 -19.90 0.94
C PRO A 69 8.29 -20.15 0.97
N LYS A 70 7.88 -21.40 0.76
CA LYS A 70 6.47 -21.81 0.73
C LYS A 70 5.71 -21.58 2.04
N THR A 71 6.41 -21.38 3.13
CA THR A 71 5.86 -21.05 4.44
C THR A 71 5.33 -19.62 4.54
N VAL A 72 5.78 -18.74 3.64
CA VAL A 72 5.36 -17.34 3.57
C VAL A 72 4.14 -17.22 2.65
N LYS A 73 3.09 -16.61 3.14
CA LYS A 73 1.86 -16.36 2.38
C LYS A 73 1.79 -14.89 1.98
N TYR A 74 1.15 -14.57 0.87
CA TYR A 74 0.92 -13.19 0.46
C TYR A 74 -0.34 -13.05 -0.39
N THR A 75 -0.91 -11.85 -0.38
CA THR A 75 -2.09 -11.51 -1.17
C THR A 75 -1.70 -11.25 -2.62
N ARG A 76 -2.55 -11.68 -3.57
CA ARG A 76 -2.43 -11.28 -4.98
C ARG A 76 -3.38 -10.11 -5.23
N PRO A 77 -2.85 -8.88 -5.37
CA PRO A 77 -3.68 -7.70 -5.47
C PRO A 77 -4.45 -7.66 -6.81
N ARG A 78 -5.70 -7.24 -6.73
CA ARG A 78 -6.52 -6.92 -7.93
C ARG A 78 -6.45 -5.43 -8.29
N GLY A 79 -5.73 -4.64 -7.51
CA GLY A 79 -5.54 -3.21 -7.66
C GLY A 79 -4.90 -2.60 -6.43
N GLY A 80 -4.81 -1.29 -6.39
CA GLY A 80 -4.17 -0.55 -5.30
C GLY A 80 -2.66 -0.39 -5.50
N MET A 81 -1.93 -0.28 -4.41
CA MET A 81 -0.50 0.06 -4.38
C MET A 81 0.32 -0.91 -3.52
N PHE A 82 -0.36 -1.78 -2.78
CA PHE A 82 0.23 -2.60 -1.73
C PHE A 82 -0.19 -4.04 -1.85
N LEU A 83 0.65 -4.92 -1.33
CA LEU A 83 0.28 -6.29 -1.01
C LEU A 83 0.66 -6.60 0.44
N TRP A 84 0.02 -7.63 0.96
CA TRP A 84 0.17 -8.07 2.33
C TRP A 84 0.87 -9.40 2.39
N VAL A 85 1.89 -9.50 3.22
CA VAL A 85 2.68 -10.73 3.42
C VAL A 85 2.46 -11.21 4.83
N THR A 86 2.29 -12.52 4.99
CA THR A 86 2.17 -13.20 6.28
C THR A 86 3.35 -14.18 6.40
N LEU A 87 4.16 -13.96 7.41
CA LEU A 87 5.29 -14.80 7.80
C LEU A 87 4.79 -16.02 8.60
N PRO A 88 5.62 -17.04 8.78
CA PRO A 88 5.30 -18.16 9.67
C PRO A 88 4.95 -17.67 11.09
N GLU A 89 4.19 -18.48 11.83
CA GLU A 89 3.89 -18.21 13.23
C GLU A 89 5.16 -18.12 14.06
N GLY A 90 5.19 -17.18 15.00
CA GLY A 90 6.34 -16.92 15.86
C GLY A 90 7.41 -16.02 15.27
N VAL A 91 7.30 -15.63 14.00
CA VAL A 91 8.24 -14.71 13.34
C VAL A 91 7.68 -13.28 13.41
N SER A 92 8.37 -12.38 14.12
CA SER A 92 7.99 -10.97 14.17
C SER A 92 8.52 -10.21 12.96
N ALA A 93 7.62 -9.57 12.20
CA ALA A 93 8.00 -8.70 11.11
C ALA A 93 8.77 -7.46 11.60
N LEU A 94 8.44 -6.94 12.79
CA LEU A 94 9.13 -5.83 13.41
C LEU A 94 10.60 -6.18 13.72
N SER A 95 10.86 -7.39 14.25
CA SER A 95 12.22 -7.87 14.53
C SER A 95 13.03 -8.17 13.26
N LEU A 96 12.35 -8.48 12.15
CA LEU A 96 12.97 -8.73 10.85
C LEU A 96 13.38 -7.43 10.14
N PHE A 97 12.73 -6.32 10.43
CA PHE A 97 12.90 -5.06 9.72
C PHE A 97 14.35 -4.52 9.71
N PRO A 98 15.09 -4.48 10.83
CA PRO A 98 16.48 -4.04 10.81
C PRO A 98 17.36 -4.86 9.87
N LYS A 99 17.19 -6.19 9.86
CA LYS A 99 17.97 -7.11 8.98
C LYS A 99 17.64 -6.89 7.50
N ALA A 100 16.37 -6.56 7.19
CA ALA A 100 15.97 -6.21 5.83
C ALA A 100 16.61 -4.88 5.38
N LEU A 101 16.72 -3.89 6.27
CA LEU A 101 17.41 -2.63 5.98
C LEU A 101 18.89 -2.82 5.68
N GLU A 102 19.59 -3.71 6.39
CA GLU A 102 20.98 -4.08 6.08
C GLU A 102 21.11 -4.64 4.66
N LYS A 103 20.11 -5.40 4.20
CA LYS A 103 20.01 -5.89 2.82
C LYS A 103 19.45 -4.85 1.83
N LYS A 104 19.26 -3.59 2.27
CA LYS A 104 18.71 -2.47 1.48
C LYS A 104 17.29 -2.73 0.95
N VAL A 105 16.47 -3.39 1.75
CA VAL A 105 15.05 -3.60 1.51
C VAL A 105 14.26 -3.04 2.69
N ALA A 106 13.24 -2.22 2.38
CA ALA A 106 12.33 -1.67 3.38
C ALA A 106 10.90 -2.19 3.14
N PHE A 107 10.21 -2.47 4.22
CA PHE A 107 8.80 -2.79 4.24
C PHE A 107 8.12 -2.12 5.45
N VAL A 108 6.82 -2.15 5.52
CA VAL A 108 6.11 -1.66 6.71
C VAL A 108 5.69 -2.87 7.55
N PRO A 109 6.22 -3.04 8.78
CA PRO A 109 5.72 -4.07 9.70
C PRO A 109 4.21 -3.93 9.92
N GLY A 110 3.55 -5.05 10.19
CA GLY A 110 2.10 -5.07 10.33
C GLY A 110 1.57 -4.43 11.61
N ASP A 111 2.41 -4.30 12.62
CA ASP A 111 2.04 -3.85 13.97
C ASP A 111 1.14 -2.59 14.00
N PRO A 112 1.42 -1.51 13.24
CA PRO A 112 0.58 -0.31 13.22
C PRO A 112 -0.84 -0.51 12.67
N PHE A 113 -1.12 -1.65 12.02
CA PHE A 113 -2.42 -1.94 11.42
C PHE A 113 -3.34 -2.78 12.34
N TYR A 114 -2.85 -3.18 13.50
CA TYR A 114 -3.60 -3.96 14.47
C TYR A 114 -3.83 -3.16 15.76
N ILE A 115 -5.05 -3.25 16.28
CA ILE A 115 -5.39 -2.72 17.60
C ILE A 115 -5.00 -3.78 18.63
N ASN A 116 -4.22 -3.43 19.64
CA ASN A 116 -3.82 -4.31 20.75
C ASN A 116 -2.97 -5.56 20.36
N MET A 117 -2.28 -5.53 19.21
CA MET A 117 -1.33 -6.58 18.84
C MET A 117 0.06 -5.98 18.63
N ALA A 118 1.07 -6.65 19.12
CA ALA A 118 2.48 -6.34 18.92
C ALA A 118 3.22 -7.56 18.38
N ASN A 119 4.35 -7.34 17.74
CA ASN A 119 5.18 -8.39 17.14
C ASN A 119 4.42 -9.27 16.14
N THR A 120 3.59 -8.63 15.30
CA THR A 120 2.82 -9.35 14.28
C THR A 120 3.73 -10.01 13.25
N ASN A 121 3.28 -11.15 12.76
CA ASN A 121 3.97 -11.87 11.68
C ASN A 121 3.58 -11.38 10.28
N THR A 122 3.16 -10.12 10.16
CA THR A 122 2.68 -9.56 8.90
C THR A 122 3.46 -8.32 8.50
N MET A 123 3.55 -8.06 7.21
CA MET A 123 4.15 -6.86 6.65
C MET A 123 3.46 -6.42 5.35
N ARG A 124 3.54 -5.12 5.09
CA ARG A 124 3.03 -4.50 3.87
C ARG A 124 4.19 -4.15 2.94
N LEU A 125 4.07 -4.54 1.69
CA LEU A 125 4.99 -4.16 0.61
C LEU A 125 4.29 -3.21 -0.37
N ASN A 126 5.07 -2.25 -0.89
CA ASN A 126 4.64 -1.32 -1.93
C ASN A 126 5.35 -1.70 -3.24
N TYR A 127 4.59 -1.77 -4.34
CA TYR A 127 5.14 -2.09 -5.66
C TYR A 127 5.18 -0.88 -6.62
N THR A 128 4.76 0.30 -6.18
CA THR A 128 4.57 1.44 -7.09
C THR A 128 5.76 2.40 -7.16
N ASN A 129 6.76 2.25 -6.29
CA ASN A 129 7.91 3.16 -6.19
C ASN A 129 9.18 2.68 -6.90
N ALA A 130 9.17 1.49 -7.49
CA ALA A 130 10.35 0.89 -8.10
C ALA A 130 10.00 0.32 -9.47
N ASP A 131 10.96 0.29 -10.38
CA ASP A 131 10.81 -0.43 -11.63
C ASP A 131 10.82 -1.96 -11.42
N CYS A 132 10.41 -2.72 -12.44
CA CYS A 132 10.30 -4.17 -12.34
C CYS A 132 11.64 -4.85 -12.01
N ARG A 133 12.78 -4.29 -12.43
CA ARG A 133 14.11 -4.82 -12.14
C ARG A 133 14.49 -4.62 -10.67
N MET A 134 14.23 -3.44 -10.14
CA MET A 134 14.44 -3.13 -8.72
C MET A 134 13.52 -3.96 -7.82
N ILE A 135 12.27 -4.19 -8.25
CA ILE A 135 11.32 -5.07 -7.57
C ILE A 135 11.85 -6.49 -7.49
N ASP A 136 12.30 -7.06 -8.61
CA ASP A 136 12.84 -8.42 -8.65
C ASP A 136 14.04 -8.58 -7.70
N GLU A 137 14.98 -7.66 -7.77
CA GLU A 137 16.17 -7.68 -6.90
C GLU A 137 15.82 -7.48 -5.41
N GLY A 138 14.91 -6.55 -5.09
CA GLY A 138 14.45 -6.33 -3.72
C GLY A 138 13.77 -7.57 -3.13
N ILE A 139 12.88 -8.20 -3.90
CA ILE A 139 12.20 -9.43 -3.47
C ILE A 139 13.17 -10.62 -3.39
N ARG A 140 14.18 -10.69 -4.24
CA ARG A 140 15.24 -11.70 -4.13
C ARG A 140 15.98 -11.59 -2.80
N ARG A 141 16.43 -10.38 -2.43
CA ARG A 141 17.13 -10.11 -1.15
C ARG A 141 16.24 -10.42 0.05
N LEU A 142 14.97 -10.03 -0.01
CA LEU A 142 14.02 -10.34 1.05
C LEU A 142 13.77 -11.84 1.13
N GLY A 143 13.68 -12.54 0.02
CA GLY A 143 13.52 -14.00 -0.04
C GLY A 143 14.71 -14.74 0.54
N GLU A 144 15.95 -14.25 0.34
CA GLU A 144 17.14 -14.79 1.00
C GLU A 144 17.05 -14.66 2.52
N LEU A 145 16.69 -13.47 3.02
CA LEU A 145 16.50 -13.24 4.44
C LEU A 145 15.42 -14.14 5.05
N LEU A 146 14.32 -14.35 4.31
CA LEU A 146 13.21 -15.21 4.75
C LEU A 146 13.54 -16.71 4.78
N ARG A 147 14.62 -17.15 4.15
CA ARG A 147 15.10 -18.53 4.24
C ARG A 147 16.02 -18.77 5.44
N GLU A 148 16.50 -17.71 6.07
CA GLU A 148 17.35 -17.77 7.26
C GLU A 148 16.53 -17.89 8.55
N ILE A 149 15.21 -17.83 8.45
CA ILE A 149 14.23 -17.93 9.56
C ILE A 149 13.30 -19.10 9.30
#